data_40743db38303cca7006e554ddb36b8d7
#
_entry.id   40743db38303cca7006e554ddb36b8d7
#
_cell.length_a   1.000
_cell.length_b   1.000
_cell.length_c   1.000
_cell.angle_alpha   90.00
_cell.angle_beta   90.00
_cell.angle_gamma   90.00
#
_symmetry.space_group_name_H-M   'P 1'
#
loop_
_entity.id
_entity.type
_entity.pdbx_description
1 polymer ?
#
loop_
_entity_poly.entity_id
_entity_poly.type
_entity_poly.pdbx_seq_one_letter_code
_entity_poly.pdbx_strand_id
1 'polypeptide(L)' 'MTEAQPTADDRETLRVAAAAHSAAARDVEAFLRRLPEVPGPADVTEYATLLSREERARGERQAAADAFGLQIGSMEPE' A
#
# COMPACT_ATOMS: atom_id res chain seq x y z
N MET A 1 -19.15 13.41 24.96
CA MET A 1 -18.10 12.68 24.40
C MET A 1 -17.70 13.15 23.03
N THR A 2 -16.48 13.33 22.86
CA THR A 2 -15.98 13.94 21.67
C THR A 2 -15.32 12.92 20.79
N GLU A 3 -15.69 12.92 19.55
CA GLU A 3 -15.03 12.06 18.63
C GLU A 3 -13.67 12.57 18.27
N ALA A 4 -12.77 11.67 18.10
CA ALA A 4 -11.43 12.05 17.67
C ALA A 4 -11.51 12.63 16.29
N GLN A 5 -10.95 13.81 16.14
CA GLN A 5 -10.90 14.47 14.85
C GLN A 5 -9.58 14.15 14.18
N PRO A 6 -9.57 13.93 12.86
CA PRO A 6 -8.30 13.75 12.19
C PRO A 6 -7.47 15.01 12.34
N THR A 7 -6.19 14.81 12.52
CA THR A 7 -5.26 15.90 12.72
C THR A 7 -4.41 16.12 11.48
N ALA A 8 -3.64 17.20 11.48
CA ALA A 8 -2.69 17.41 10.39
C ALA A 8 -1.67 16.28 10.33
N ASP A 9 -1.30 15.74 11.51
CA ASP A 9 -0.39 14.61 11.52
C ASP A 9 -1.02 13.36 10.89
N ASP A 10 -2.31 13.15 11.14
CA ASP A 10 -2.99 12.00 10.53
C ASP A 10 -3.03 12.14 9.03
N ARG A 11 -3.26 13.35 8.53
CA ARG A 11 -3.27 13.56 7.09
C ARG A 11 -1.90 13.35 6.50
N GLU A 12 -0.87 13.85 7.17
CA GLU A 12 0.49 13.67 6.66
C GLU A 12 0.88 12.20 6.68
N THR A 13 0.50 11.48 7.72
CA THR A 13 0.76 10.04 7.78
C THR A 13 0.12 9.33 6.60
N LEU A 14 -1.12 9.70 6.28
CA LEU A 14 -1.79 9.08 5.14
C LEU A 14 -1.09 9.41 3.83
N ARG A 15 -0.66 10.66 3.67
CA ARG A 15 0.02 11.05 2.44
C ARG A 15 1.34 10.29 2.27
N VAL A 16 2.09 10.16 3.36
CA VAL A 16 3.34 9.42 3.31
C VAL A 16 3.09 7.95 3.00
N ALA A 17 2.08 7.37 3.65
CA ALA A 17 1.77 5.96 3.40
C ALA A 17 1.31 5.74 1.96
N ALA A 18 0.53 6.68 1.43
CA ALA A 18 0.06 6.56 0.05
C ALA A 18 1.23 6.67 -0.93
N ALA A 19 2.17 7.56 -0.65
CA ALA A 19 3.34 7.69 -1.52
C ALA A 19 4.20 6.44 -1.46
N ALA A 20 4.33 5.85 -0.27
CA ALA A 20 5.12 4.62 -0.13
C ALA A 20 4.46 3.48 -0.89
N HIS A 21 3.13 3.38 -0.82
CA HIS A 21 2.44 2.34 -1.56
C HIS A 21 2.59 2.53 -3.07
N SER A 22 2.48 3.76 -3.54
CA SER A 22 2.66 4.04 -4.95
C SER A 22 4.06 3.65 -5.41
N ALA A 23 5.08 3.95 -4.60
CA ALA A 23 6.44 3.59 -4.95
C ALA A 23 6.61 2.09 -5.02
N ALA A 24 6.04 1.36 -4.05
CA ALA A 24 6.16 -0.09 -4.04
C ALA A 24 5.46 -0.70 -5.25
N ALA A 25 4.31 -0.15 -5.63
CA ALA A 25 3.59 -0.63 -6.79
C ALA A 25 4.39 -0.39 -8.07
N ARG A 26 5.06 0.76 -8.16
CA ARG A 26 5.90 1.04 -9.31
C ARG A 26 7.08 0.08 -9.39
N ASP A 27 7.61 -0.32 -8.24
CA ASP A 27 8.71 -1.28 -8.24
C ASP A 27 8.26 -2.63 -8.79
N VAL A 28 7.06 -3.07 -8.42
CA VAL A 28 6.52 -4.31 -8.99
C VAL A 28 6.36 -4.17 -10.50
N GLU A 29 5.81 -3.06 -10.92
CA GLU A 29 5.58 -2.84 -12.34
C GLU A 29 6.90 -2.82 -13.11
N ALA A 30 7.90 -2.15 -12.57
CA ALA A 30 9.20 -2.09 -13.24
C ALA A 30 9.83 -3.47 -13.34
N PHE A 31 9.67 -4.28 -12.29
CA PHE A 31 10.18 -5.63 -12.32
C PHE A 31 9.51 -6.42 -13.44
N LEU A 32 8.19 -6.31 -13.57
CA LEU A 32 7.48 -7.07 -14.57
C LEU A 32 7.88 -6.67 -15.99
N ARG A 33 8.25 -5.40 -16.17
CA ARG A 33 8.66 -4.94 -17.49
C ARG A 33 10.00 -5.53 -17.93
N ARG A 34 10.87 -5.89 -16.97
CA ARG A 34 12.17 -6.45 -17.32
C ARG A 34 12.24 -7.95 -17.09
N LEU A 35 11.09 -8.57 -16.91
CA LEU A 35 11.04 -9.99 -16.64
C LEU A 35 11.45 -10.76 -17.91
N PRO A 36 12.33 -11.75 -17.79
CA PRO A 36 12.68 -12.55 -18.95
C PRO A 36 11.56 -13.47 -19.37
N GLU A 37 11.63 -13.99 -20.59
CA GLU A 37 10.60 -14.88 -21.08
C GLU A 37 10.44 -16.11 -20.20
N VAL A 38 11.55 -16.61 -19.67
CA VAL A 38 11.51 -17.78 -18.80
C VAL A 38 12.13 -17.35 -17.48
N PRO A 39 11.32 -17.01 -16.49
CA PRO A 39 11.86 -16.56 -15.22
C PRO A 39 12.61 -17.67 -14.51
N GLY A 40 13.72 -17.32 -13.89
CA GLY A 40 14.46 -18.25 -13.06
C GLY A 40 14.08 -18.12 -11.60
N PRO A 41 14.70 -18.95 -10.75
CA PRO A 41 14.38 -18.90 -9.32
C PRO A 41 14.65 -17.56 -8.68
N ALA A 42 15.70 -16.87 -9.11
CA ALA A 42 15.99 -15.56 -8.54
C ALA A 42 14.89 -14.57 -8.89
N ASP A 43 14.31 -14.69 -10.09
CA ASP A 43 13.23 -13.79 -10.47
C ASP A 43 11.99 -14.04 -9.61
N VAL A 44 11.70 -15.30 -9.33
CA VAL A 44 10.56 -15.63 -8.49
C VAL A 44 10.74 -15.06 -7.10
N THR A 45 11.93 -15.20 -6.55
CA THR A 45 12.23 -14.68 -5.22
C THR A 45 12.11 -13.17 -5.18
N GLU A 46 12.64 -12.50 -6.20
CA GLU A 46 12.56 -11.05 -6.24
C GLU A 46 11.12 -10.58 -6.36
N TYR A 47 10.34 -11.26 -7.19
CA TYR A 47 8.93 -10.91 -7.33
C TYR A 47 8.19 -11.05 -6.01
N ALA A 48 8.43 -12.16 -5.30
CA ALA A 48 7.78 -12.37 -4.02
C ALA A 48 8.14 -11.28 -3.02
N THR A 49 9.40 -10.87 -3.02
CA THR A 49 9.85 -9.80 -2.12
C THR A 49 9.16 -8.49 -2.44
N LEU A 50 9.08 -8.15 -3.73
CA LEU A 50 8.45 -6.90 -4.13
C LEU A 50 6.96 -6.91 -3.85
N LEU A 51 6.30 -8.06 -4.06
CA LEU A 51 4.88 -8.16 -3.74
C LEU A 51 4.63 -8.02 -2.25
N SER A 52 5.47 -8.65 -1.42
CA SER A 52 5.31 -8.52 0.03
C SER A 52 5.44 -7.08 0.46
N ARG A 53 6.39 -6.37 -0.15
CA ARG A 53 6.60 -4.97 0.17
C ARG A 53 5.40 -4.13 -0.23
N GLU A 54 4.86 -4.41 -1.41
CA GLU A 54 3.69 -3.68 -1.89
C GLU A 54 2.47 -3.94 -1.01
N GLU A 55 2.29 -5.19 -0.59
CA GLU A 55 1.16 -5.53 0.24
C GLU A 55 1.27 -4.90 1.62
N ARG A 56 2.47 -4.86 2.17
CA ARG A 56 2.66 -4.20 3.46
C ARG A 56 2.36 -2.72 3.34
N ALA A 57 2.84 -2.09 2.29
CA ALA A 57 2.57 -0.67 2.10
C ALA A 57 1.08 -0.40 1.90
N ARG A 58 0.40 -1.31 1.20
CA ARG A 58 -1.05 -1.16 1.02
C ARG A 58 -1.77 -1.21 2.36
N GLY A 59 -1.37 -2.15 3.23
CA GLY A 59 -1.97 -2.25 4.54
C GLY A 59 -1.73 -1.01 5.38
N GLU A 60 -0.52 -0.47 5.28
CA GLU A 60 -0.23 0.76 6.03
C GLU A 60 -1.03 1.94 5.51
N ARG A 61 -1.21 2.01 4.19
CA ARG A 61 -2.05 3.07 3.64
C ARG A 61 -3.48 2.90 4.09
N GLN A 62 -3.98 1.68 4.10
CA GLN A 62 -5.35 1.43 4.54
C GLN A 62 -5.53 1.82 6.01
N ALA A 63 -4.57 1.45 6.85
CA ALA A 63 -4.65 1.80 8.26
C ALA A 63 -4.62 3.31 8.46
N ALA A 64 -3.77 3.99 7.71
CA ALA A 64 -3.69 5.43 7.81
C ALA A 64 -4.96 6.09 7.31
N ALA A 65 -5.57 5.54 6.27
CA ALA A 65 -6.83 6.08 5.78
C ALA A 65 -7.93 5.88 6.80
N ASP A 66 -7.96 4.71 7.43
CA ASP A 66 -8.96 4.46 8.47
C ASP A 66 -8.78 5.43 9.62
N ALA A 67 -7.54 5.67 10.03
CA ALA A 67 -7.28 6.60 11.11
C ALA A 67 -7.70 8.01 10.76
N PHE A 68 -7.61 8.36 9.49
CA PHE A 68 -8.01 9.69 9.03
C PHE A 68 -9.53 9.77 8.85
N GLY A 69 -10.24 8.64 8.87
CA GLY A 69 -11.68 8.64 8.74
C GLY A 69 -12.20 8.19 7.39
N LEU A 70 -11.34 7.68 6.52
CA LEU A 70 -11.75 7.26 5.20
C LEU A 70 -11.92 5.74 5.18
N GLN A 71 -13.00 5.27 5.74
CA GLN A 71 -13.23 3.85 5.87
C GLN A 71 -14.12 3.37 4.75
N ILE A 72 -13.51 2.67 3.82
CA ILE A 72 -14.24 2.19 2.66
C ILE A 72 -14.95 0.89 2.95
N GLY A 73 -14.34 0.04 3.75
CA GLY A 73 -14.89 -1.27 4.01
C GLY A 73 -16.20 -1.24 4.75
N SER A 74 -16.50 -0.13 5.42
CA SER A 74 -17.73 -0.03 6.18
C SER A 74 -18.92 0.36 5.34
N MET A 75 -18.76 0.46 4.05
CA MET A 75 -19.81 0.90 3.17
C MET A 75 -20.69 -0.22 2.69
N GLU A 76 -20.56 -1.39 3.27
CA GLU A 76 -21.40 -2.43 2.74
C GLU A 76 -22.83 -2.22 3.14
N PRO A 77 -23.73 -2.68 2.30
CA PRO A 77 -25.16 -2.44 2.50
C PRO A 77 -25.70 -3.26 3.66
N GLU A 78 -26.79 -2.82 4.20
CA GLU A 78 -27.46 -3.47 5.30
C GLU A 78 -28.20 -4.68 4.90
#